data_9d8203cc2ef63769a82f34be242e8508
#
_entry.id   9d8203cc2ef63769a82f34be242e8508
#
_cell.length_a   1.000
_cell.length_b   1.000
_cell.length_c   1.000
_cell.angle_alpha   90.00
_cell.angle_beta   90.00
_cell.angle_gamma   90.00
#
_symmetry.space_group_name_H-M   'P 1'
#
loop_
_entity.id
_entity.type
_entity.pdbx_description
1 polymer ?
#
loop_
_entity_poly.entity_id
_entity_poly.type
_entity_poly.pdbx_seq_one_letter_code
_entity_poly.pdbx_strand_id
1 'polypeptide(L)'
;MRTLVGSFLVVTASVFLSQGSQDFHNRYGEPDRERFAARPGISLTVEHGSDHLACQALIEPPQPLTYTEEHVPLMSSVSVSEILEEVAPIAMRGKEINAGVVVSGCNEAHVTEYENVSIMRSTHTCDYASRDQDVRTAITFKRDICPKPNMPFTVNRP
;
A
#
# COMPACT_ATOMS: atom_id res chain seq x y z
N MET A 1 -38.50 -60.80 -26.23
CA MET A 1 -37.31 -59.95 -26.46
C MET A 1 -37.58 -58.53 -25.93
N ARG A 2 -36.99 -58.16 -24.79
CA ARG A 2 -37.13 -56.83 -24.20
C ARG A 2 -35.78 -56.16 -24.27
N THR A 3 -35.66 -55.14 -25.09
CA THR A 3 -34.45 -54.33 -25.28
C THR A 3 -34.42 -53.24 -24.22
N LEU A 4 -33.45 -53.32 -23.29
CA LEU A 4 -33.17 -52.27 -22.31
C LEU A 4 -32.25 -51.25 -22.98
N VAL A 5 -32.75 -50.01 -23.19
CA VAL A 5 -31.98 -48.85 -23.60
C VAL A 5 -31.43 -48.21 -22.34
N GLY A 6 -30.13 -48.36 -22.09
CA GLY A 6 -29.43 -47.71 -21.01
C GLY A 6 -29.11 -46.25 -21.38
N SER A 7 -29.73 -45.27 -20.69
CA SER A 7 -29.36 -43.86 -20.78
C SER A 7 -28.06 -43.60 -20.02
N PHE A 8 -26.99 -43.33 -20.73
CA PHE A 8 -25.75 -42.81 -20.15
C PHE A 8 -25.92 -41.30 -19.87
N LEU A 9 -26.00 -40.96 -18.59
CA LEU A 9 -25.94 -39.58 -18.10
C LEU A 9 -24.46 -39.17 -18.07
N VAL A 10 -24.04 -38.38 -19.07
CA VAL A 10 -22.72 -37.74 -19.08
C VAL A 10 -22.78 -36.55 -18.13
N VAL A 11 -22.26 -36.73 -16.91
CA VAL A 11 -22.04 -35.63 -15.98
C VAL A 11 -20.76 -34.91 -16.41
N THR A 12 -20.90 -33.82 -17.14
CA THR A 12 -19.79 -32.89 -17.40
C THR A 12 -19.48 -32.12 -16.11
N ALA A 13 -18.49 -32.59 -15.34
CA ALA A 13 -17.93 -31.86 -14.24
C ALA A 13 -17.22 -30.63 -14.83
N SER A 14 -17.83 -29.46 -14.69
CA SER A 14 -17.17 -28.17 -14.96
C SER A 14 -16.09 -27.97 -13.88
N VAL A 15 -14.86 -28.32 -14.22
CA VAL A 15 -13.70 -28.00 -13.38
C VAL A 15 -13.51 -26.48 -13.48
N PHE A 16 -14.05 -25.75 -12.53
CA PHE A 16 -13.66 -24.35 -12.32
C PHE A 16 -12.19 -24.38 -11.89
N LEU A 17 -11.30 -24.11 -12.84
CA LEU A 17 -9.90 -23.86 -12.58
C LEU A 17 -9.82 -22.50 -11.84
N SER A 18 -9.82 -22.57 -10.51
CA SER A 18 -9.44 -21.40 -9.70
C SER A 18 -7.93 -21.21 -9.88
N GLN A 19 -7.55 -20.30 -10.78
CA GLN A 19 -6.15 -19.92 -10.93
C GLN A 19 -5.72 -19.21 -9.64
N GLY A 20 -4.78 -19.82 -8.92
CA GLY A 20 -4.19 -19.21 -7.73
C GLY A 20 -3.16 -18.12 -8.07
N SER A 21 -2.81 -17.30 -7.10
CA SER A 21 -1.75 -16.28 -7.26
C SER A 21 -0.46 -16.89 -7.82
N GLN A 22 -0.08 -18.09 -7.39
CA GLN A 22 1.11 -18.79 -7.86
C GLN A 22 1.09 -19.12 -9.36
N ASP A 23 -0.09 -19.39 -9.94
CA ASP A 23 -0.21 -19.67 -11.38
C ASP A 23 0.08 -18.42 -12.22
N PHE A 24 -0.31 -17.24 -11.71
CA PHE A 24 0.02 -15.97 -12.35
C PHE A 24 1.51 -15.65 -12.23
N HIS A 25 2.13 -15.84 -11.06
CA HIS A 25 3.58 -15.66 -10.88
C HIS A 25 4.39 -16.59 -11.80
N ASN A 26 4.00 -17.84 -11.92
CA ASN A 26 4.68 -18.81 -12.80
C ASN A 26 4.55 -18.46 -14.28
N ARG A 27 3.47 -17.76 -14.69
CA ARG A 27 3.17 -17.44 -16.08
C ARG A 27 3.70 -16.09 -16.52
N TYR A 28 3.63 -15.10 -15.64
CA TYR A 28 3.89 -13.69 -15.97
C TYR A 28 5.09 -13.11 -15.20
N GLY A 29 5.69 -13.89 -14.30
CA GLY A 29 6.76 -13.43 -13.40
C GLY A 29 6.21 -12.83 -12.10
N GLU A 30 7.14 -12.35 -11.26
CA GLU A 30 6.79 -11.68 -10.01
C GLU A 30 6.13 -10.32 -10.31
N PRO A 31 5.09 -9.94 -9.54
CA PRO A 31 4.40 -8.69 -9.73
C PRO A 31 5.28 -7.50 -9.34
N ASP A 32 5.20 -6.42 -10.12
CA ASP A 32 5.85 -5.15 -9.77
C ASP A 32 5.21 -4.49 -8.54
N ARG A 33 3.96 -4.85 -8.23
CA ARG A 33 3.18 -4.30 -7.13
C ARG A 33 2.31 -5.37 -6.48
N GLU A 34 2.36 -5.41 -5.15
CA GLU A 34 1.52 -6.29 -4.33
C GLU A 34 0.69 -5.47 -3.34
N ARG A 35 -0.53 -5.95 -3.07
CA ARG A 35 -1.43 -5.32 -2.09
C ARG A 35 -1.90 -6.32 -1.04
N PHE A 36 -1.77 -5.93 0.21
CA PHE A 36 -2.10 -6.73 1.39
C PHE A 36 -3.18 -6.06 2.23
N ALA A 37 -4.07 -6.84 2.82
CA ALA A 37 -4.93 -6.39 3.93
C ALA A 37 -4.11 -6.46 5.22
N ALA A 38 -3.39 -5.39 5.55
CA ALA A 38 -2.44 -5.39 6.67
C ALA A 38 -3.12 -5.42 8.05
N ARG A 39 -4.20 -4.67 8.21
CA ARG A 39 -5.05 -4.61 9.40
C ARG A 39 -6.51 -4.38 8.98
N PRO A 40 -7.52 -4.59 9.84
CA PRO A 40 -8.89 -4.21 9.54
C PRO A 40 -8.98 -2.73 9.14
N GLY A 41 -9.51 -2.45 7.94
CA GLY A 41 -9.63 -1.10 7.40
C GLY A 41 -8.32 -0.46 6.92
N ILE A 42 -7.22 -1.22 6.81
CA ILE A 42 -5.92 -0.71 6.34
C ILE A 42 -5.32 -1.66 5.30
N SER A 43 -4.97 -1.13 4.15
CA SER A 43 -4.24 -1.80 3.09
C SER A 43 -2.78 -1.34 3.06
N LEU A 44 -1.88 -2.27 2.79
CA LEU A 44 -0.48 -2.03 2.48
C LEU A 44 -0.25 -2.39 1.01
N THR A 45 0.20 -1.43 0.21
CA THR A 45 0.62 -1.67 -1.17
C THR A 45 2.15 -1.54 -1.23
N VAL A 46 2.84 -2.55 -1.76
CA VAL A 46 4.30 -2.54 -1.92
C VAL A 46 4.64 -2.57 -3.40
N GLU A 47 5.50 -1.66 -3.83
CA GLU A 47 6.08 -1.65 -5.16
C GLU A 47 7.54 -2.13 -5.08
N HIS A 48 7.90 -3.05 -5.96
CA HIS A 48 9.20 -3.68 -5.99
C HIS A 48 10.08 -3.12 -7.12
N GLY A 49 11.38 -3.11 -6.89
CA GLY A 49 12.37 -2.86 -7.93
C GLY A 49 12.64 -4.12 -8.77
N SER A 50 13.52 -3.99 -9.75
CA SER A 50 13.93 -5.12 -10.61
C SER A 50 14.68 -6.23 -9.86
N ASP A 51 15.09 -5.98 -8.64
CA ASP A 51 15.71 -6.96 -7.71
C ASP A 51 14.70 -7.59 -6.74
N HIS A 52 13.39 -7.38 -6.98
CA HIS A 52 12.28 -7.86 -6.15
C HIS A 52 12.29 -7.36 -4.69
N LEU A 53 13.08 -6.34 -4.38
CA LEU A 53 13.05 -5.69 -3.08
C LEU A 53 12.17 -4.43 -3.13
N ALA A 54 11.54 -4.09 -2.00
CA ALA A 54 10.66 -2.95 -1.91
C ALA A 54 11.36 -1.62 -2.27
N CYS A 55 10.76 -0.86 -3.17
CA CYS A 55 11.13 0.51 -3.50
C CYS A 55 10.18 1.53 -2.85
N GLN A 56 8.91 1.19 -2.79
CA GLN A 56 7.90 2.02 -2.15
C GLN A 56 6.90 1.15 -1.41
N ALA A 57 6.41 1.65 -0.29
CA ALA A 57 5.28 1.07 0.41
C ALA A 57 4.26 2.18 0.72
N LEU A 58 2.98 1.85 0.57
CA LEU A 58 1.87 2.77 0.76
C LEU A 58 0.87 2.15 1.72
N ILE A 59 0.63 2.82 2.84
CA ILE A 59 -0.38 2.46 3.84
C ILE A 59 -1.57 3.38 3.61
N GLU A 60 -2.72 2.82 3.29
CA GLU A 60 -3.93 3.57 2.93
C GLU A 60 -5.20 2.77 3.27
N PRO A 61 -6.38 3.41 3.33
CA PRO A 61 -7.64 2.70 3.44
C PRO A 61 -7.84 1.72 2.25
N PRO A 62 -8.63 0.64 2.41
CA PRO A 62 -8.75 -0.43 1.41
C PRO A 62 -9.43 0.00 0.10
N GLN A 63 -10.11 1.11 0.08
CA GLN A 63 -10.71 1.67 -1.15
C GLN A 63 -9.95 2.90 -1.62
N PRO A 64 -9.83 3.12 -2.95
CA PRO A 64 -9.31 4.37 -3.45
C PRO A 64 -10.15 5.51 -2.90
N LEU A 65 -9.45 6.53 -2.40
CA LEU A 65 -10.09 7.74 -1.86
C LEU A 65 -10.91 8.42 -2.96
N THR A 66 -12.17 8.04 -3.12
CA THR A 66 -13.12 8.94 -3.75
C THR A 66 -13.39 10.02 -2.72
N TYR A 67 -12.68 11.13 -2.83
CA TYR A 67 -12.93 12.32 -2.04
C TYR A 67 -14.31 12.87 -2.42
N THR A 68 -15.32 12.43 -1.70
CA THR A 68 -16.48 13.28 -1.48
C THR A 68 -16.15 14.06 -0.21
N GLU A 69 -16.32 15.36 -0.23
CA GLU A 69 -15.94 16.28 0.87
C GLU A 69 -16.47 15.88 2.25
N GLU A 70 -17.38 14.92 2.34
CA GLU A 70 -18.06 14.50 3.56
C GLU A 70 -17.42 13.32 4.31
N HIS A 71 -16.61 12.47 3.66
CA HIS A 71 -16.03 11.28 4.32
C HIS A 71 -14.65 10.97 3.81
N VAL A 72 -13.63 11.46 4.50
CA VAL A 72 -12.25 10.99 4.33
C VAL A 72 -12.11 9.72 5.19
N PRO A 73 -11.87 8.55 4.60
CA PRO A 73 -11.61 7.35 5.39
C PRO A 73 -10.29 7.53 6.15
N LEU A 74 -10.36 7.39 7.45
CA LEU A 74 -9.25 7.63 8.37
C LEU A 74 -8.76 6.31 8.95
N MET A 75 -7.46 6.23 9.20
CA MET A 75 -6.81 5.08 9.79
C MET A 75 -6.32 5.40 11.21
N SER A 76 -6.34 4.43 12.10
CA SER A 76 -5.74 4.56 13.43
C SER A 76 -4.23 4.83 13.31
N SER A 77 -3.74 5.94 13.85
CA SER A 77 -2.32 6.28 13.85
C SER A 77 -1.46 5.26 14.60
N VAL A 78 -2.03 4.56 15.58
CA VAL A 78 -1.36 3.45 16.29
C VAL A 78 -1.12 2.31 15.31
N SER A 79 -2.17 1.84 14.62
CA SER A 79 -2.05 0.74 13.65
C SER A 79 -1.13 1.09 12.47
N VAL A 80 -1.18 2.33 12.00
CA VAL A 80 -0.26 2.82 10.96
C VAL A 80 1.18 2.81 11.45
N SER A 81 1.43 3.21 12.70
CA SER A 81 2.76 3.21 13.29
C SER A 81 3.31 1.78 13.48
N GLU A 82 2.46 0.82 13.85
CA GLU A 82 2.83 -0.60 13.95
C GLU A 82 3.24 -1.15 12.57
N ILE A 83 2.43 -0.91 11.53
CA ILE A 83 2.75 -1.34 10.16
C ILE A 83 4.03 -0.66 9.67
N LEU A 84 4.23 0.62 10.00
CA LEU A 84 5.44 1.35 9.65
C LEU A 84 6.68 0.71 10.28
N GLU A 85 6.61 0.26 11.53
CA GLU A 85 7.71 -0.45 12.19
C GLU A 85 7.94 -1.87 11.62
N GLU A 86 6.90 -2.53 11.12
CA GLU A 86 7.04 -3.82 10.43
C GLU A 86 7.72 -3.66 9.06
N VAL A 87 7.35 -2.62 8.30
CA VAL A 87 7.82 -2.38 6.92
C VAL A 87 9.18 -1.69 6.88
N ALA A 88 9.39 -0.71 7.74
CA ALA A 88 10.60 0.09 7.84
C ALA A 88 10.99 0.31 9.31
N PRO A 89 11.53 -0.72 9.99
CA PRO A 89 11.96 -0.61 11.38
C PRO A 89 12.93 0.55 11.60
N ILE A 90 12.87 1.22 12.76
CA ILE A 90 13.77 2.35 13.10
C ILE A 90 15.23 2.00 12.84
N ALA A 91 15.67 0.79 13.19
CA ALA A 91 17.05 0.34 12.99
C ALA A 91 17.49 0.31 11.52
N MET A 92 16.56 0.21 10.57
CA MET A 92 16.82 0.17 9.13
C MET A 92 16.74 1.55 8.46
N ARG A 93 16.12 2.55 9.10
CA ARG A 93 15.95 3.88 8.50
C ARG A 93 17.26 4.65 8.35
N GLY A 94 18.24 4.36 9.18
CA GLY A 94 19.46 5.15 9.30
C GLY A 94 19.23 6.44 10.11
N LYS A 95 20.18 7.37 10.02
CA LYS A 95 20.11 8.65 10.74
C LYS A 95 19.05 9.55 10.08
N GLU A 96 18.28 10.28 10.89
CA GLU A 96 17.41 11.34 10.43
C GLU A 96 18.24 12.50 9.85
N ILE A 97 17.90 12.92 8.64
CA ILE A 97 18.59 13.99 7.92
C ILE A 97 17.79 15.29 8.02
N ASN A 98 16.47 15.19 7.86
CA ASN A 98 15.57 16.34 7.82
C ASN A 98 14.15 15.93 8.19
N ALA A 99 13.39 16.87 8.74
CA ALA A 99 11.96 16.72 8.94
C ALA A 99 11.25 18.03 8.58
N GLY A 100 10.04 17.93 8.05
CA GLY A 100 9.25 19.08 7.64
C GLY A 100 7.76 18.77 7.64
N VAL A 101 6.97 19.82 7.61
CA VAL A 101 5.51 19.76 7.54
C VAL A 101 5.04 20.59 6.36
N VAL A 102 4.13 20.03 5.57
CA VAL A 102 3.46 20.71 4.47
C VAL A 102 1.96 20.75 4.79
N VAL A 103 1.39 21.94 4.83
CA VAL A 103 -0.05 22.14 5.07
C VAL A 103 -0.71 22.61 3.78
N SER A 104 -1.79 21.93 3.39
CA SER A 104 -2.59 22.28 2.22
C SER A 104 -4.07 22.09 2.53
N GLY A 105 -4.79 23.19 2.74
CA GLY A 105 -6.19 23.14 3.18
C GLY A 105 -6.34 22.37 4.49
N CYS A 106 -7.18 21.36 4.49
CA CYS A 106 -7.42 20.49 5.65
C CYS A 106 -6.44 19.30 5.77
N ASN A 107 -5.40 19.26 4.95
CA ASN A 107 -4.42 18.17 4.98
C ASN A 107 -3.08 18.69 5.47
N GLU A 108 -2.48 17.94 6.37
CA GLU A 108 -1.14 18.14 6.87
C GLU A 108 -0.29 16.91 6.54
N ALA A 109 0.84 17.11 5.89
CA ALA A 109 1.79 16.04 5.57
C ALA A 109 3.09 16.25 6.32
N HIS A 110 3.41 15.33 7.21
CA HIS A 110 4.69 15.25 7.90
C HIS A 110 5.65 14.43 7.07
N VAL A 111 6.75 15.04 6.65
CA VAL A 111 7.81 14.36 5.89
C VAL A 111 9.03 14.23 6.76
N THR A 112 9.52 13.01 6.94
CA THR A 112 10.79 12.73 7.63
C THR A 112 11.72 12.02 6.69
N GLU A 113 12.87 12.62 6.46
CA GLU A 113 13.96 12.10 5.62
C GLU A 113 15.02 11.44 6.49
N TYR A 114 15.26 10.15 6.24
CA TYR A 114 16.35 9.39 6.82
C TYR A 114 17.41 9.05 5.77
N GLU A 115 18.54 8.51 6.16
CA GLU A 115 19.60 8.07 5.24
C GLU A 115 19.08 7.05 4.22
N ASN A 116 18.30 6.07 4.67
CA ASN A 116 17.87 4.93 3.85
C ASN A 116 16.42 5.00 3.39
N VAL A 117 15.59 5.87 3.96
CA VAL A 117 14.15 5.94 3.69
C VAL A 117 13.61 7.35 3.85
N SER A 118 12.58 7.68 3.07
CA SER A 118 11.75 8.86 3.26
C SER A 118 10.35 8.42 3.66
N ILE A 119 9.79 9.02 4.69
CA ILE A 119 8.47 8.72 5.22
C ILE A 119 7.61 9.98 5.16
N MET A 120 6.45 9.88 4.49
CA MET A 120 5.45 10.94 4.45
C MET A 120 4.15 10.42 5.08
N ARG A 121 3.73 11.03 6.18
CA ARG A 121 2.44 10.76 6.83
C ARG A 121 1.49 11.92 6.60
N SER A 122 0.31 11.66 6.07
CA SER A 122 -0.71 12.66 5.82
C SER A 122 -1.87 12.45 6.79
N THR A 123 -2.26 13.53 7.46
CA THR A 123 -3.39 13.59 8.40
C THR A 123 -4.42 14.61 7.93
N HIS A 124 -5.67 14.44 8.34
CA HIS A 124 -6.73 15.42 8.10
C HIS A 124 -6.90 16.27 9.35
N THR A 125 -6.89 17.60 9.21
CA THR A 125 -6.81 18.53 10.35
C THR A 125 -8.04 19.39 10.55
N CYS A 126 -9.01 19.40 9.64
CA CYS A 126 -10.22 20.24 9.76
C CYS A 126 -11.24 19.72 10.75
N ASP A 127 -11.18 18.47 11.13
CA ASP A 127 -12.07 17.88 12.13
C ASP A 127 -11.29 17.57 13.42
N TYR A 128 -11.76 18.11 14.54
CA TYR A 128 -11.14 17.90 15.86
C TYR A 128 -11.12 16.40 16.27
N ALA A 129 -12.08 15.62 15.79
CA ALA A 129 -12.15 14.19 16.07
C ALA A 129 -11.08 13.36 15.32
N SER A 130 -10.43 13.93 14.31
CA SER A 130 -9.51 13.22 13.40
C SER A 130 -8.02 13.50 13.65
N ARG A 131 -7.66 14.29 14.66
CA ARG A 131 -6.26 14.73 14.91
C ARG A 131 -5.23 13.61 15.07
N ASP A 132 -5.68 12.43 15.50
CA ASP A 132 -4.82 11.26 15.72
C ASP A 132 -5.03 10.17 14.66
N GLN A 133 -5.51 10.55 13.46
CA GLN A 133 -5.83 9.61 12.42
C GLN A 133 -5.09 9.94 11.12
N ASP A 134 -4.53 8.90 10.52
CA ASP A 134 -3.82 9.02 9.25
C ASP A 134 -4.78 8.84 8.06
N VAL A 135 -4.58 9.65 7.04
CA VAL A 135 -5.24 9.49 5.73
C VAL A 135 -4.42 8.58 4.84
N ARG A 136 -3.10 8.77 4.87
CA ARG A 136 -2.16 8.05 4.01
C ARG A 136 -0.75 8.13 4.59
N THR A 137 0.00 7.03 4.48
CA THR A 137 1.44 7.03 4.79
C THR A 137 2.19 6.41 3.62
N ALA A 138 3.14 7.15 3.06
CA ALA A 138 4.02 6.69 2.00
C ALA A 138 5.45 6.52 2.54
N ILE A 139 6.08 5.41 2.20
CA ILE A 139 7.45 5.05 2.57
C ILE A 139 8.21 4.85 1.26
N THR A 140 9.29 5.59 1.05
CA THR A 140 10.15 5.46 -0.13
C THR A 140 11.52 5.00 0.30
N PHE A 141 11.97 3.85 -0.15
CA PHE A 141 13.29 3.31 0.12
C PHE A 141 14.32 3.93 -0.82
N LYS A 142 15.39 4.49 -0.26
CA LYS A 142 16.46 5.18 -1.00
C LYS A 142 17.48 4.19 -1.51
N ARG A 143 17.16 3.52 -2.61
CA ARG A 143 18.00 2.52 -3.28
C ARG A 143 18.26 2.95 -4.71
N ASP A 144 19.48 2.69 -5.22
CA ASP A 144 19.90 3.15 -6.55
C ASP A 144 19.02 2.64 -7.71
N ILE A 145 18.45 1.44 -7.54
CA ILE A 145 17.60 0.79 -8.54
C ILE A 145 16.13 1.21 -8.46
N CYS A 146 15.73 1.90 -7.38
CA CYS A 146 14.37 2.36 -7.24
C CYS A 146 14.14 3.63 -8.09
N PRO A 147 12.96 3.75 -8.73
CA PRO A 147 12.60 4.99 -9.40
C PRO A 147 12.71 6.14 -8.41
N LYS A 148 13.40 7.20 -8.79
CA LYS A 148 13.42 8.40 -7.94
C LYS A 148 12.00 8.94 -7.86
N PRO A 149 11.47 9.17 -6.65
CA PRO A 149 10.13 9.71 -6.51
C PRO A 149 10.07 11.05 -7.25
N ASN A 150 9.10 11.20 -8.14
CA ASN A 150 8.74 12.49 -8.71
C ASN A 150 8.12 13.32 -7.58
N MET A 151 8.97 13.89 -6.72
CA MET A 151 8.50 14.79 -5.69
C MET A 151 8.12 16.12 -6.36
N PRO A 152 6.83 16.51 -6.34
CA PRO A 152 6.40 17.80 -6.93
C PRO A 152 6.83 18.98 -6.08
N PHE A 153 7.59 18.78 -5.00
CA PHE A 153 7.96 19.82 -4.06
C PHE A 153 9.47 19.95 -3.94
N THR A 154 10.06 20.80 -4.76
CA THR A 154 11.32 21.45 -4.43
C THR A 154 11.04 22.43 -3.29
N VAL A 155 11.43 22.09 -2.08
CA VAL A 155 11.50 23.08 -0.99
C VAL A 155 12.64 24.03 -1.39
N ASN A 156 12.28 25.17 -1.98
CA ASN A 156 13.22 26.27 -2.15
C ASN A 156 13.63 26.72 -0.74
N ARG A 157 14.87 26.41 -0.36
CA ARG A 157 15.47 27.04 0.82
C ARG A 157 15.68 28.52 0.52
N PRO A 158 15.33 29.42 1.44
CA PRO A 158 15.75 30.80 1.39
C PRO A 158 17.27 30.96 1.57
#